data_de1b54dc3c76051147c47aaa158df91c
#
_entry.id   de1b54dc3c76051147c47aaa158df91c
#
_cell.length_a   1.000
_cell.length_b   1.000
_cell.length_c   1.000
_cell.angle_alpha   90.00
_cell.angle_beta   90.00
_cell.angle_gamma   90.00
#
_symmetry.space_group_name_H-M   'P 1'
#
loop_
_entity.id
_entity.type
_entity.pdbx_description
1 polymer ?
#
loop_
_entity_poly.entity_id
_entity_poly.type
_entity_poly.pdbx_seq_one_letter_code
_entity_poly.pdbx_strand_id
1 'polypeptide(L)'
;VGKSSVLEALSSIQLPRAQHICTRCPLELCMKNTTSNEYATIRCKGIEEMKITDFSTIASKVIACTIKLTGNQHDVSALPIYLTVYKKSIQEDLTLIDLPGITRNPVGGQSKDIYEKTVKLIMRYIEPPTAIILHVIPSSVDFTISESIKISKEYNPNGERQLIAASKIDKYDKGIGDKLQGIGPGSMALKLGCVAVLNRTQEEIDQNISFQHMRRREQDFFTSSKAFENVPPQYLGCEQLVKRFASIQQTRIRSTLPGILQELTDQIKQKKQELKQMPATAGHYTT
;
A
#
# COMPACT_ATOMS: atom_id res chain seq x y z
N VAL A 1 5.21 -13.11 2.66
CA VAL A 1 6.04 -11.94 3.02
C VAL A 1 5.32 -11.00 3.99
N GLY A 2 3.98 -11.08 4.11
CA GLY A 2 3.22 -10.30 5.08
C GLY A 2 2.74 -8.92 4.59
N LYS A 3 2.67 -8.68 3.27
CA LYS A 3 2.18 -7.41 2.69
C LYS A 3 0.77 -7.06 3.20
N SER A 4 -0.20 -7.95 2.96
CA SER A 4 -1.58 -7.72 3.39
C SER A 4 -1.70 -7.58 4.92
N SER A 5 -0.81 -8.24 5.69
CA SER A 5 -0.75 -8.07 7.15
C SER A 5 -0.31 -6.66 7.56
N VAL A 6 0.64 -6.06 6.83
CA VAL A 6 1.05 -4.67 7.06
C VAL A 6 -0.10 -3.72 6.69
N LEU A 7 -0.79 -3.96 5.56
CA LEU A 7 -1.97 -3.17 5.18
C LEU A 7 -3.08 -3.26 6.22
N GLU A 8 -3.36 -4.45 6.75
CA GLU A 8 -4.33 -4.63 7.84
C GLU A 8 -3.94 -3.83 9.09
N ALA A 9 -2.66 -3.87 9.46
CA ALA A 9 -2.16 -3.12 10.61
C ALA A 9 -2.28 -1.60 10.40
N LEU A 10 -2.05 -1.11 9.17
CA LEU A 10 -2.19 0.30 8.81
C LEU A 10 -3.65 0.75 8.77
N SER A 11 -4.53 -0.07 8.18
CA SER A 11 -5.94 0.29 7.93
C SER A 11 -6.89 -0.10 9.07
N SER A 12 -6.47 -1.03 9.93
CA SER A 12 -7.35 -1.70 10.91
C SER A 12 -8.57 -2.36 10.23
N ILE A 13 -8.38 -2.88 9.02
CA ILE A 13 -9.35 -3.62 8.22
C ILE A 13 -8.84 -5.03 8.00
N GLN A 14 -9.68 -6.02 8.26
CA GLN A 14 -9.33 -7.41 7.99
C GLN A 14 -9.41 -7.68 6.49
N LEU A 15 -8.31 -8.14 5.91
CA LEU A 15 -8.15 -8.48 4.50
C LEU A 15 -8.06 -10.00 4.30
N PRO A 16 -8.32 -10.51 3.09
CA PRO A 16 -8.17 -11.94 2.81
C PRO A 16 -6.77 -12.43 3.09
N ARG A 17 -6.66 -13.63 3.67
CA ARG A 17 -5.40 -14.33 3.93
C ARG A 17 -5.49 -15.76 3.47
N ALA A 18 -4.41 -16.26 2.89
CA ALA A 18 -4.26 -17.66 2.52
C ALA A 18 -2.79 -18.06 2.65
N GLN A 19 -2.54 -19.37 2.75
CA GLN A 19 -1.19 -19.93 2.82
C GLN A 19 -0.39 -19.76 1.51
N HIS A 20 -1.09 -19.47 0.39
CA HIS A 20 -0.49 -19.23 -0.95
C HIS A 20 -0.69 -17.78 -1.39
N ILE A 21 -0.58 -17.50 -2.70
CA ILE A 21 -0.76 -16.16 -3.27
C ILE A 21 -2.20 -15.70 -3.01
N CYS A 22 -2.39 -14.88 -1.98
CA CYS A 22 -3.69 -14.39 -1.55
C CYS A 22 -4.15 -13.24 -2.45
N THR A 23 -3.26 -12.30 -2.73
CA THR A 23 -3.52 -11.13 -3.57
C THR A 23 -3.22 -11.50 -5.02
N ARG A 24 -4.26 -11.69 -5.83
CA ARG A 24 -4.18 -12.03 -7.26
C ARG A 24 -4.60 -10.89 -8.18
N CYS A 25 -5.17 -9.84 -7.61
CA CYS A 25 -5.55 -8.59 -8.28
C CYS A 25 -5.00 -7.43 -7.46
N PRO A 26 -4.71 -6.26 -8.05
CA PRO A 26 -4.46 -5.07 -7.27
C PRO A 26 -5.68 -4.77 -6.38
N LEU A 27 -5.45 -4.54 -5.09
CA LEU A 27 -6.46 -4.03 -4.17
C LEU A 27 -6.14 -2.57 -3.85
N GLU A 28 -6.93 -1.66 -4.37
CA GLU A 28 -6.84 -0.23 -4.09
C GLU A 28 -7.72 0.09 -2.89
N LEU A 29 -7.10 0.17 -1.71
CA LEU A 29 -7.75 0.50 -0.45
C LEU A 29 -7.64 2.00 -0.20
N CYS A 30 -8.75 2.71 -0.35
CA CYS A 30 -8.86 4.13 -0.05
C CYS A 30 -9.49 4.30 1.34
N MET A 31 -8.78 4.92 2.25
CA MET A 31 -9.27 5.25 3.59
C MET A 31 -9.67 6.72 3.62
N LYS A 32 -10.90 7.02 4.04
CA LYS A 32 -11.46 8.37 4.08
C LYS A 32 -12.06 8.69 5.44
N ASN A 33 -11.94 9.96 5.82
CA ASN A 33 -12.64 10.46 6.99
C ASN A 33 -14.15 10.50 6.76
N THR A 34 -14.92 10.31 7.81
CA THR A 34 -16.37 10.55 7.82
C THR A 34 -16.80 11.13 9.15
N THR A 35 -17.76 12.06 9.11
CA THR A 35 -18.44 12.60 10.30
C THR A 35 -19.73 11.85 10.63
N SER A 36 -20.19 11.01 9.68
CA SER A 36 -21.42 10.22 9.80
C SER A 36 -21.15 8.77 10.23
N ASN A 37 -22.06 7.85 9.90
CA ASN A 37 -21.87 6.42 10.17
C ASN A 37 -20.70 5.87 9.37
N GLU A 38 -19.94 4.97 9.98
CA GLU A 38 -18.85 4.27 9.33
C GLU A 38 -19.38 3.20 8.38
N TYR A 39 -18.78 3.10 7.19
CA TYR A 39 -19.14 2.11 6.18
C TYR A 39 -17.98 1.93 5.21
N ALA A 40 -18.08 0.93 4.34
CA ALA A 40 -17.18 0.78 3.20
C ALA A 40 -17.98 0.62 1.90
N THR A 41 -17.32 0.88 0.77
CA THR A 41 -17.83 0.52 -0.55
C THR A 41 -16.81 -0.35 -1.26
N ILE A 42 -17.27 -1.33 -2.02
CA ILE A 42 -16.42 -2.20 -2.84
C ILE A 42 -16.98 -2.30 -4.25
N ARG A 43 -16.11 -2.22 -5.25
CA ARG A 43 -16.44 -2.42 -6.66
C ARG A 43 -15.29 -3.07 -7.41
N CYS A 44 -15.61 -3.79 -8.47
CA CYS A 44 -14.65 -4.28 -9.46
C CYS A 44 -15.33 -4.44 -10.82
N LYS A 45 -14.58 -4.72 -11.87
CA LYS A 45 -15.16 -4.93 -13.21
C LYS A 45 -16.20 -6.05 -13.19
N GLY A 46 -17.42 -5.73 -13.62
CA GLY A 46 -18.56 -6.67 -13.66
C GLY A 46 -19.27 -6.88 -12.32
N ILE A 47 -18.93 -6.08 -11.30
CA ILE A 47 -19.67 -5.96 -10.03
C ILE A 47 -19.90 -4.48 -9.76
N GLU A 48 -21.17 -4.09 -9.64
CA GLU A 48 -21.54 -2.73 -9.26
C GLU A 48 -21.08 -2.40 -7.86
N GLU A 49 -21.02 -1.10 -7.54
CA GLU A 49 -20.60 -0.65 -6.23
C GLU A 49 -21.55 -1.12 -5.14
N MET A 50 -21.01 -1.83 -4.16
CA MET A 50 -21.78 -2.35 -3.02
C MET A 50 -21.37 -1.62 -1.76
N LYS A 51 -22.35 -1.14 -0.97
CA LYS A 51 -22.12 -0.60 0.36
C LYS A 51 -22.03 -1.72 1.39
N ILE A 52 -21.07 -1.61 2.30
CA ILE A 52 -20.77 -2.57 3.37
C ILE A 52 -20.83 -1.82 4.69
N THR A 53 -21.74 -2.22 5.57
CA THR A 53 -21.87 -1.66 6.93
C THR A 53 -21.22 -2.56 7.99
N ASP A 54 -21.12 -3.85 7.71
CA ASP A 54 -20.41 -4.82 8.55
C ASP A 54 -19.01 -5.08 8.02
N PHE A 55 -18.01 -4.48 8.64
CA PHE A 55 -16.60 -4.58 8.25
C PHE A 55 -16.03 -6.00 8.33
N SER A 56 -16.65 -6.90 9.12
CA SER A 56 -16.24 -8.30 9.20
C SER A 56 -16.40 -9.04 7.86
N THR A 57 -17.31 -8.56 6.99
CA THR A 57 -17.60 -9.13 5.68
C THR A 57 -16.68 -8.64 4.56
N ILE A 58 -15.82 -7.67 4.81
CA ILE A 58 -14.93 -7.09 3.77
C ILE A 58 -14.05 -8.16 3.14
N ALA A 59 -13.41 -9.00 3.96
CA ALA A 59 -12.52 -10.05 3.46
C ALA A 59 -13.23 -11.00 2.49
N SER A 60 -14.45 -11.45 2.82
CA SER A 60 -15.26 -12.34 1.95
C SER A 60 -15.67 -11.64 0.64
N LYS A 61 -15.97 -10.33 0.69
CA LYS A 61 -16.31 -9.55 -0.50
C LYS A 61 -15.11 -9.36 -1.43
N VAL A 62 -13.92 -9.10 -0.87
CA VAL A 62 -12.67 -9.02 -1.65
C VAL A 62 -12.36 -10.36 -2.30
N ILE A 63 -12.57 -11.49 -1.61
CA ILE A 63 -12.42 -12.83 -2.19
C ILE A 63 -13.38 -13.02 -3.37
N ALA A 64 -14.65 -12.66 -3.21
CA ALA A 64 -15.65 -12.77 -4.26
C ALA A 64 -15.26 -11.95 -5.52
N CYS A 65 -14.81 -10.70 -5.33
CA CYS A 65 -14.29 -9.87 -6.42
C CYS A 65 -13.04 -10.50 -7.06
N THR A 66 -12.13 -11.06 -6.28
CA THR A 66 -10.93 -11.73 -6.79
C THR A 66 -11.30 -12.92 -7.67
N ILE A 67 -12.21 -13.79 -7.22
CA ILE A 67 -12.69 -14.94 -7.99
C ILE A 67 -13.37 -14.48 -9.29
N LYS A 68 -14.18 -13.42 -9.23
CA LYS A 68 -14.82 -12.85 -10.41
C LYS A 68 -13.82 -12.37 -11.46
N LEU A 69 -12.72 -11.74 -11.03
CA LEU A 69 -11.69 -11.15 -11.91
C LEU A 69 -10.68 -12.18 -12.46
N THR A 70 -10.40 -13.24 -11.70
CA THR A 70 -9.37 -14.25 -12.05
C THR A 70 -9.94 -15.60 -12.42
N GLY A 71 -11.24 -15.82 -12.21
CA GLY A 71 -11.85 -17.14 -12.27
C GLY A 71 -11.30 -18.06 -11.16
N ASN A 72 -11.48 -19.37 -11.33
CA ASN A 72 -10.94 -20.38 -10.40
C ASN A 72 -9.46 -20.72 -10.68
N GLN A 73 -8.83 -20.08 -11.64
CA GLN A 73 -7.42 -20.27 -11.97
C GLN A 73 -6.54 -19.51 -10.94
N HIS A 74 -5.35 -20.04 -10.69
CA HIS A 74 -4.38 -19.44 -9.77
C HIS A 74 -3.59 -18.27 -10.40
N ASP A 75 -4.07 -17.70 -11.49
CA ASP A 75 -3.42 -16.64 -12.26
C ASP A 75 -3.66 -15.24 -11.66
N VAL A 76 -2.91 -14.25 -12.13
CA VAL A 76 -2.97 -12.83 -11.71
C VAL A 76 -3.77 -12.04 -12.72
N SER A 77 -4.63 -11.14 -12.25
CA SER A 77 -5.37 -10.18 -13.08
C SER A 77 -4.82 -8.75 -12.88
N ALA A 78 -4.72 -8.01 -13.96
CA ALA A 78 -4.36 -6.59 -13.93
C ALA A 78 -5.55 -5.67 -13.58
N LEU A 79 -6.76 -6.22 -13.45
CA LEU A 79 -7.96 -5.46 -13.12
C LEU A 79 -8.03 -5.24 -11.61
N PRO A 80 -8.14 -3.99 -11.14
CA PRO A 80 -8.15 -3.70 -9.71
C PRO A 80 -9.51 -3.95 -9.06
N ILE A 81 -9.45 -4.20 -7.76
CA ILE A 81 -10.57 -4.15 -6.83
C ILE A 81 -10.46 -2.81 -6.09
N TYR A 82 -11.52 -2.02 -6.08
CA TYR A 82 -11.59 -0.74 -5.37
C TYR A 82 -12.36 -0.93 -4.07
N LEU A 83 -11.71 -0.68 -2.96
CA LEU A 83 -12.30 -0.73 -1.62
C LEU A 83 -12.13 0.64 -0.96
N THR A 84 -13.22 1.36 -0.74
CA THR A 84 -13.18 2.63 -0.01
C THR A 84 -13.78 2.44 1.37
N VAL A 85 -13.05 2.84 2.42
CA VAL A 85 -13.43 2.68 3.81
C VAL A 85 -13.58 4.06 4.45
N TYR A 86 -14.74 4.32 5.01
CA TYR A 86 -15.10 5.56 5.68
C TYR A 86 -15.12 5.35 7.18
N LYS A 87 -14.17 5.95 7.93
CA LYS A 87 -14.05 5.85 9.38
C LYS A 87 -13.82 7.20 10.03
N LYS A 88 -14.35 7.39 11.22
CA LYS A 88 -14.15 8.60 12.04
C LYS A 88 -12.72 8.75 12.56
N SER A 89 -12.03 7.62 12.73
CA SER A 89 -10.65 7.58 13.23
C SER A 89 -9.59 7.98 12.19
N ILE A 90 -9.97 8.12 10.94
CA ILE A 90 -9.05 8.53 9.86
C ILE A 90 -8.93 10.05 9.91
N GLN A 91 -7.70 10.54 10.07
CA GLN A 91 -7.43 11.98 10.11
C GLN A 91 -7.19 12.55 8.70
N GLU A 92 -6.52 11.79 7.84
CA GLU A 92 -6.19 12.18 6.47
C GLU A 92 -6.52 11.04 5.50
N ASP A 93 -7.01 11.37 4.33
CA ASP A 93 -7.31 10.40 3.29
C ASP A 93 -5.99 9.73 2.84
N LEU A 94 -5.99 8.40 2.79
CA LEU A 94 -4.83 7.62 2.39
C LEU A 94 -5.26 6.49 1.45
N THR A 95 -4.58 6.37 0.32
CA THR A 95 -4.77 5.24 -0.60
C THR A 95 -3.57 4.30 -0.51
N LEU A 96 -3.84 3.06 -0.16
CA LEU A 96 -2.88 1.96 -0.10
C LEU A 96 -3.21 0.96 -1.21
N ILE A 97 -2.19 0.45 -1.91
CA ILE A 97 -2.39 -0.51 -3.00
C ILE A 97 -1.65 -1.80 -2.65
N ASP A 98 -2.41 -2.88 -2.43
CA ASP A 98 -1.84 -4.23 -2.29
C ASP A 98 -1.70 -4.88 -3.66
N LEU A 99 -0.47 -5.22 -4.02
CA LEU A 99 -0.13 -5.84 -5.30
C LEU A 99 0.17 -7.32 -5.12
N PRO A 100 -0.04 -8.15 -6.16
CA PRO A 100 0.35 -9.56 -6.13
C PRO A 100 1.81 -9.77 -5.73
N GLY A 101 2.09 -10.87 -5.04
CA GLY A 101 3.45 -11.23 -4.64
C GLY A 101 4.30 -11.63 -5.83
N ILE A 102 5.56 -11.19 -5.83
CA ILE A 102 6.52 -11.61 -6.85
C ILE A 102 6.86 -13.09 -6.60
N THR A 103 6.53 -13.95 -7.57
CA THR A 103 6.78 -15.39 -7.53
C THR A 103 7.55 -15.77 -8.77
N ARG A 104 8.78 -16.26 -8.59
CA ARG A 104 9.63 -16.68 -9.72
C ARG A 104 9.21 -18.02 -10.31
N ASN A 105 8.76 -18.94 -9.46
CA ASN A 105 8.36 -20.28 -9.85
C ASN A 105 6.85 -20.40 -9.80
N PRO A 106 6.20 -20.78 -10.92
CA PRO A 106 4.76 -21.07 -10.91
C PRO A 106 4.43 -22.20 -9.93
N VAL A 107 3.37 -22.02 -9.14
CA VAL A 107 2.89 -23.03 -8.18
C VAL A 107 1.48 -23.46 -8.60
N GLY A 108 1.25 -24.79 -8.67
CA GLY A 108 -0.08 -25.38 -8.77
C GLY A 108 -1.03 -24.74 -9.79
N GLY A 109 -0.80 -24.93 -11.11
CA GLY A 109 -1.72 -24.46 -12.15
C GLY A 109 -1.55 -22.98 -12.58
N GLN A 110 -0.54 -22.28 -12.07
CA GLN A 110 -0.21 -20.94 -12.54
C GLN A 110 0.43 -20.96 -13.93
N SER A 111 0.24 -19.88 -14.69
CA SER A 111 0.86 -19.76 -16.00
C SER A 111 2.39 -19.60 -15.87
N LYS A 112 3.14 -20.09 -16.86
CA LYS A 112 4.61 -20.02 -16.88
C LYS A 112 5.13 -18.58 -16.89
N ASP A 113 4.34 -17.63 -17.36
CA ASP A 113 4.63 -16.20 -17.46
C ASP A 113 4.11 -15.39 -16.26
N ILE A 114 3.74 -16.05 -15.15
CA ILE A 114 3.20 -15.39 -13.93
C ILE A 114 4.15 -14.35 -13.36
N TYR A 115 5.46 -14.62 -13.40
CA TYR A 115 6.49 -13.69 -12.96
C TYR A 115 6.44 -12.38 -13.78
N GLU A 116 6.51 -12.51 -15.10
CA GLU A 116 6.52 -11.37 -16.03
C GLU A 116 5.23 -10.54 -15.93
N LYS A 117 4.08 -11.21 -15.86
CA LYS A 117 2.78 -10.55 -15.66
C LYS A 117 2.75 -9.77 -14.34
N THR A 118 3.24 -10.37 -13.27
CA THR A 118 3.27 -9.74 -11.95
C THR A 118 4.22 -8.54 -11.92
N VAL A 119 5.42 -8.68 -12.49
CA VAL A 119 6.41 -7.59 -12.58
C VAL A 119 5.86 -6.43 -13.41
N LYS A 120 5.30 -6.71 -14.59
CA LYS A 120 4.66 -5.70 -15.45
C LYS A 120 3.52 -4.96 -14.74
N LEU A 121 2.74 -5.69 -13.96
CA LEU A 121 1.68 -5.10 -13.15
C LEU A 121 2.25 -4.18 -12.07
N ILE A 122 3.27 -4.61 -11.33
CA ILE A 122 3.94 -3.81 -10.31
C ILE A 122 4.52 -2.54 -10.93
N MET A 123 5.23 -2.65 -12.05
CA MET A 123 5.84 -1.52 -12.75
C MET A 123 4.80 -0.42 -13.04
N ARG A 124 3.61 -0.80 -13.52
CA ARG A 124 2.52 0.15 -13.81
C ARG A 124 2.11 1.01 -12.59
N TYR A 125 2.19 0.44 -11.37
CA TYR A 125 1.82 1.16 -10.15
C TYR A 125 2.98 1.95 -9.53
N ILE A 126 4.23 1.57 -9.78
CA ILE A 126 5.40 2.28 -9.25
C ILE A 126 5.98 3.33 -10.20
N GLU A 127 5.63 3.27 -11.48
CA GLU A 127 6.04 4.23 -12.51
C GLU A 127 5.63 5.68 -12.16
N PRO A 128 4.38 5.97 -11.73
CA PRO A 128 3.98 7.34 -11.41
C PRO A 128 4.91 7.96 -10.36
N PRO A 129 5.46 9.17 -10.58
CA PRO A 129 6.40 9.80 -9.66
C PRO A 129 5.79 10.16 -8.30
N THR A 130 4.46 10.21 -8.24
CA THR A 130 3.70 10.47 -7.01
C THR A 130 3.57 9.24 -6.11
N ALA A 131 3.77 8.03 -6.63
CA ALA A 131 3.64 6.79 -5.86
C ALA A 131 4.80 6.63 -4.87
N ILE A 132 4.48 6.32 -3.61
CA ILE A 132 5.43 5.85 -2.59
C ILE A 132 5.48 4.33 -2.63
N ILE A 133 6.68 3.78 -2.65
CA ILE A 133 6.90 2.34 -2.74
C ILE A 133 7.20 1.81 -1.34
N LEU A 134 6.28 1.01 -0.80
CA LEU A 134 6.48 0.30 0.45
C LEU A 134 6.99 -1.11 0.17
N HIS A 135 8.23 -1.36 0.52
CA HIS A 135 8.81 -2.71 0.51
C HIS A 135 8.50 -3.41 1.82
N VAL A 136 7.81 -4.52 1.76
CA VAL A 136 7.57 -5.38 2.94
C VAL A 136 8.55 -6.54 2.86
N ILE A 137 9.58 -6.51 3.71
CA ILE A 137 10.68 -7.48 3.70
C ILE A 137 10.79 -8.13 5.08
N PRO A 138 10.92 -9.46 5.18
CA PRO A 138 11.19 -10.10 6.47
C PRO A 138 12.49 -9.58 7.07
N SER A 139 12.52 -9.37 8.38
CA SER A 139 13.68 -8.82 9.10
C SER A 139 14.95 -9.69 8.99
N SER A 140 14.75 -11.01 8.84
CA SER A 140 15.81 -12.01 8.66
C SER A 140 16.41 -12.06 7.24
N VAL A 141 15.88 -11.26 6.30
CA VAL A 141 16.36 -11.23 4.91
C VAL A 141 17.19 -9.97 4.70
N ASP A 142 18.32 -10.11 3.99
CA ASP A 142 19.09 -8.96 3.52
C ASP A 142 18.24 -8.07 2.61
N PHE A 143 18.12 -6.79 2.95
CA PHE A 143 17.28 -5.87 2.19
C PHE A 143 17.81 -5.63 0.78
N THR A 144 19.13 -5.70 0.58
CA THR A 144 19.77 -5.40 -0.71
C THR A 144 19.46 -6.44 -1.79
N ILE A 145 19.18 -7.68 -1.41
CA ILE A 145 18.87 -8.77 -2.34
C ILE A 145 17.38 -8.89 -2.68
N SER A 146 16.52 -8.06 -2.06
CA SER A 146 15.08 -8.12 -2.26
C SER A 146 14.71 -7.81 -3.72
N GLU A 147 13.92 -8.70 -4.31
CA GLU A 147 13.42 -8.54 -5.69
C GLU A 147 12.62 -7.25 -5.88
N SER A 148 11.82 -6.88 -4.87
CA SER A 148 11.05 -5.63 -4.92
C SER A 148 11.94 -4.39 -4.98
N ILE A 149 13.09 -4.42 -4.31
CA ILE A 149 14.09 -3.35 -4.38
C ILE A 149 14.73 -3.28 -5.78
N LYS A 150 15.07 -4.44 -6.36
CA LYS A 150 15.65 -4.49 -7.71
C LYS A 150 14.71 -3.89 -8.76
N ILE A 151 13.45 -4.30 -8.76
CA ILE A 151 12.44 -3.79 -9.70
C ILE A 151 12.24 -2.28 -9.51
N SER A 152 12.18 -1.80 -8.28
CA SER A 152 11.93 -0.37 -8.01
C SER A 152 13.10 0.53 -8.40
N LYS A 153 14.33 0.04 -8.45
CA LYS A 153 15.51 0.81 -8.88
C LYS A 153 15.41 1.34 -10.31
N GLU A 154 14.69 0.67 -11.19
CA GLU A 154 14.46 1.13 -12.56
C GLU A 154 13.69 2.44 -12.63
N TYR A 155 12.73 2.63 -11.69
CA TYR A 155 11.85 3.81 -11.63
C TYR A 155 12.23 4.81 -10.53
N ASN A 156 13.08 4.40 -9.62
CA ASN A 156 13.56 5.25 -8.52
C ASN A 156 15.00 4.89 -8.15
N PRO A 157 16.00 5.16 -9.01
CA PRO A 157 17.38 4.78 -8.80
C PRO A 157 17.97 5.37 -7.52
N ASN A 158 17.57 6.57 -7.13
CA ASN A 158 18.03 7.26 -5.92
C ASN A 158 17.31 6.82 -4.63
N GLY A 159 16.32 5.93 -4.71
CA GLY A 159 15.59 5.45 -3.53
C GLY A 159 14.73 6.49 -2.81
N GLU A 160 14.45 7.66 -3.43
CA GLU A 160 13.77 8.78 -2.77
C GLU A 160 12.30 8.53 -2.42
N ARG A 161 11.67 7.55 -3.09
CA ARG A 161 10.27 7.17 -2.92
C ARG A 161 10.10 5.82 -2.24
N GLN A 162 11.18 5.25 -1.68
CA GLN A 162 11.21 3.91 -1.15
C GLN A 162 11.25 3.93 0.38
N LEU A 163 10.37 3.14 0.99
CA LEU A 163 10.27 2.91 2.42
C LEU A 163 10.24 1.40 2.68
N ILE A 164 10.95 0.92 3.69
CA ILE A 164 10.94 -0.49 4.09
C ILE A 164 10.08 -0.66 5.34
N ALA A 165 9.15 -1.63 5.31
CA ALA A 165 8.55 -2.22 6.48
C ALA A 165 9.24 -3.57 6.74
N ALA A 166 10.09 -3.64 7.77
CA ALA A 166 10.74 -4.87 8.21
C ALA A 166 9.71 -5.71 8.97
N SER A 167 9.13 -6.70 8.29
CA SER A 167 8.10 -7.59 8.83
C SER A 167 8.69 -8.80 9.53
N LYS A 168 7.86 -9.58 10.26
CA LYS A 168 8.29 -10.76 11.03
C LYS A 168 9.45 -10.43 11.95
N ILE A 169 9.34 -9.30 12.62
CA ILE A 169 10.43 -8.79 13.47
C ILE A 169 10.71 -9.67 14.68
N ASP A 170 9.81 -10.56 15.03
CA ASP A 170 10.01 -11.63 16.02
C ASP A 170 11.08 -12.66 15.60
N LYS A 171 11.47 -12.68 14.32
CA LYS A 171 12.47 -13.59 13.75
C LYS A 171 13.68 -12.80 13.21
N TYR A 172 14.15 -11.83 13.97
CA TYR A 172 15.27 -10.99 13.58
C TYR A 172 16.63 -11.67 13.76
N ASP A 173 17.62 -11.22 12.97
CA ASP A 173 19.00 -11.61 13.09
C ASP A 173 19.79 -10.65 13.99
N LYS A 174 20.97 -11.09 14.45
CA LYS A 174 21.89 -10.26 15.23
C LYS A 174 22.22 -8.96 14.45
N GLY A 175 22.20 -7.82 15.13
CA GLY A 175 22.46 -6.50 14.51
C GLY A 175 21.25 -5.87 13.87
N ILE A 176 20.04 -6.34 14.17
CA ILE A 176 18.80 -5.77 13.59
C ILE A 176 18.66 -4.27 13.86
N GLY A 177 19.10 -3.77 15.00
CA GLY A 177 19.04 -2.35 15.35
C GLY A 177 19.79 -1.46 14.37
N ASP A 178 21.00 -1.84 14.01
CA ASP A 178 21.81 -1.13 13.01
C ASP A 178 21.21 -1.25 11.61
N LYS A 179 20.74 -2.43 11.26
CA LYS A 179 20.09 -2.71 9.98
C LYS A 179 18.85 -1.83 9.74
N LEU A 180 18.02 -1.60 10.76
CA LEU A 180 16.86 -0.71 10.69
C LEU A 180 17.25 0.75 10.46
N GLN A 181 18.40 1.16 10.98
CA GLN A 181 18.95 2.50 10.82
C GLN A 181 19.72 2.70 9.50
N GLY A 182 19.80 1.67 8.67
CA GLY A 182 20.52 1.71 7.40
C GLY A 182 22.04 1.56 7.57
N ILE A 183 22.50 0.99 8.69
CA ILE A 183 23.90 0.79 9.05
C ILE A 183 24.24 -0.70 8.98
N GLY A 184 25.45 -1.02 8.58
CA GLY A 184 25.95 -2.39 8.61
C GLY A 184 25.48 -3.29 7.47
N PRO A 185 25.89 -4.58 7.51
CA PRO A 185 25.59 -5.54 6.45
C PRO A 185 24.09 -5.80 6.27
N GLY A 186 23.66 -5.96 5.03
CA GLY A 186 22.27 -6.27 4.70
C GLY A 186 21.28 -5.14 4.91
N SER A 187 21.74 -3.96 5.30
CA SER A 187 20.94 -2.75 5.45
C SER A 187 20.81 -1.97 4.15
N MET A 188 19.88 -1.02 4.12
CA MET A 188 19.76 -0.01 3.07
C MET A 188 19.49 1.36 3.68
N ALA A 189 20.37 2.32 3.38
CA ALA A 189 20.14 3.73 3.72
C ALA A 189 19.19 4.35 2.72
N LEU A 190 17.88 4.17 2.92
CA LEU A 190 16.84 4.81 2.12
C LEU A 190 16.45 6.17 2.69
N LYS A 191 16.16 7.14 1.81
CA LYS A 191 15.73 8.49 2.23
C LYS A 191 14.48 8.46 3.14
N LEU A 192 13.53 7.59 2.83
CA LEU A 192 12.31 7.41 3.63
C LEU A 192 12.52 6.42 4.79
N GLY A 193 13.64 5.71 4.82
CA GLY A 193 14.07 4.86 5.92
C GLY A 193 13.41 3.48 5.97
N CYS A 194 13.47 2.89 7.17
CA CYS A 194 12.92 1.58 7.47
C CYS A 194 12.12 1.66 8.78
N VAL A 195 11.07 0.84 8.92
CA VAL A 195 10.31 0.68 10.17
C VAL A 195 10.07 -0.80 10.43
N ALA A 196 10.40 -1.26 11.62
CA ALA A 196 10.10 -2.62 12.07
C ALA A 196 8.63 -2.74 12.48
N VAL A 197 7.97 -3.83 12.05
CA VAL A 197 6.56 -4.07 12.38
C VAL A 197 6.32 -5.50 12.83
N LEU A 198 5.57 -5.66 13.93
CA LEU A 198 5.13 -6.95 14.45
C LEU A 198 3.66 -7.15 14.09
N ASN A 199 3.39 -8.04 13.16
CA ASN A 199 2.03 -8.37 12.73
C ASN A 199 1.46 -9.55 13.52
N ARG A 200 0.14 -9.78 13.40
CA ARG A 200 -0.53 -10.95 13.95
C ARG A 200 0.02 -12.23 13.31
N THR A 201 0.22 -13.26 14.12
CA THR A 201 0.48 -14.63 13.66
C THR A 201 -0.80 -15.24 13.07
N GLN A 202 -0.69 -16.40 12.41
CA GLN A 202 -1.87 -17.11 11.92
C GLN A 202 -2.79 -17.54 13.07
N GLU A 203 -2.23 -18.04 14.15
CA GLU A 203 -2.97 -18.46 15.35
C GLU A 203 -3.77 -17.30 15.97
N GLU A 204 -3.18 -16.11 16.07
CA GLU A 204 -3.86 -14.91 16.60
C GLU A 204 -4.99 -14.43 15.69
N ILE A 205 -4.87 -14.66 14.38
CA ILE A 205 -5.92 -14.35 13.42
C ILE A 205 -7.07 -15.33 13.58
N ASP A 206 -6.77 -16.61 13.67
CA ASP A 206 -7.76 -17.68 13.85
C ASP A 206 -8.51 -17.51 15.19
N GLN A 207 -7.84 -16.96 16.21
CA GLN A 207 -8.42 -16.57 17.50
C GLN A 207 -9.13 -15.21 17.48
N ASN A 208 -9.20 -14.52 16.33
CA ASN A 208 -9.79 -13.19 16.20
C ASN A 208 -9.21 -12.13 17.15
N ILE A 209 -7.91 -12.20 17.45
CA ILE A 209 -7.23 -11.20 18.29
C ILE A 209 -7.39 -9.80 17.67
N SER A 210 -7.89 -8.85 18.47
CA SER A 210 -8.18 -7.50 18.00
C SER A 210 -6.91 -6.72 17.60
N PHE A 211 -7.07 -5.74 16.70
CA PHE A 211 -5.96 -4.85 16.33
C PHE A 211 -5.42 -4.05 17.52
N GLN A 212 -6.26 -3.70 18.50
CA GLN A 212 -5.82 -3.02 19.71
C GLN A 212 -4.89 -3.92 20.56
N HIS A 213 -5.25 -5.19 20.72
CA HIS A 213 -4.40 -6.15 21.42
C HIS A 213 -3.07 -6.37 20.70
N MET A 214 -3.11 -6.50 19.36
CA MET A 214 -1.90 -6.60 18.54
C MET A 214 -0.96 -5.41 18.74
N ARG A 215 -1.48 -4.17 18.78
CA ARG A 215 -0.68 -2.97 19.00
C ARG A 215 0.00 -2.94 20.36
N ARG A 216 -0.72 -3.36 21.42
CA ARG A 216 -0.13 -3.50 22.76
C ARG A 216 0.99 -4.52 22.77
N ARG A 217 0.76 -5.70 22.21
CA ARG A 217 1.78 -6.74 22.08
C ARG A 217 3.00 -6.26 21.30
N GLU A 218 2.81 -5.50 20.23
CA GLU A 218 3.91 -4.91 19.47
C GLU A 218 4.74 -3.94 20.34
N GLN A 219 4.10 -3.09 21.11
CA GLN A 219 4.77 -2.18 22.05
C GLN A 219 5.53 -2.95 23.14
N ASP A 220 4.89 -3.94 23.76
CA ASP A 220 5.51 -4.79 24.78
C ASP A 220 6.73 -5.54 24.23
N PHE A 221 6.65 -6.04 23.00
CA PHE A 221 7.77 -6.69 22.32
C PHE A 221 8.97 -5.77 22.17
N PHE A 222 8.77 -4.55 21.65
CA PHE A 222 9.87 -3.62 21.44
C PHE A 222 10.46 -3.07 22.75
N THR A 223 9.65 -2.91 23.79
CA THR A 223 10.12 -2.41 25.09
C THR A 223 10.84 -3.49 25.92
N SER A 224 10.46 -4.74 25.78
CA SER A 224 11.05 -5.86 26.54
C SER A 224 12.29 -6.46 25.90
N SER A 225 12.50 -6.25 24.60
CA SER A 225 13.59 -6.88 23.85
C SER A 225 14.86 -6.02 23.85
N LYS A 226 15.94 -6.56 24.42
CA LYS A 226 17.26 -5.91 24.46
C LYS A 226 17.80 -5.52 23.07
N ALA A 227 17.40 -6.22 22.00
CA ALA A 227 17.84 -5.93 20.65
C ALA A 227 17.39 -4.56 20.14
N PHE A 228 16.36 -3.98 20.75
CA PHE A 228 15.78 -2.68 20.34
C PHE A 228 16.01 -1.57 21.37
N GLU A 229 16.71 -1.83 22.49
CA GLU A 229 16.94 -0.89 23.57
C GLU A 229 17.58 0.43 23.09
N ASN A 230 18.53 0.33 22.16
CA ASN A 230 19.25 1.49 21.60
C ASN A 230 18.73 1.90 20.20
N VAL A 231 17.60 1.39 19.76
CA VAL A 231 16.99 1.76 18.47
C VAL A 231 16.05 2.94 18.69
N PRO A 232 16.24 4.06 17.96
CA PRO A 232 15.32 5.19 18.08
C PRO A 232 13.86 4.80 17.83
N PRO A 233 12.90 5.28 18.63
CA PRO A 233 11.49 4.87 18.55
C PRO A 233 10.86 5.04 17.17
N GLN A 234 11.34 5.98 16.36
CA GLN A 234 10.84 6.23 14.99
C GLN A 234 11.04 5.08 14.01
N TYR A 235 11.84 4.08 14.36
CA TYR A 235 12.07 2.86 13.57
C TYR A 235 11.21 1.68 14.03
N LEU A 236 10.42 1.83 15.09
CA LEU A 236 9.75 0.73 15.78
C LEU A 236 8.23 0.88 15.80
N GLY A 237 7.54 -0.11 15.30
CA GLY A 237 6.11 -0.27 15.42
C GLY A 237 5.26 0.31 14.28
N CYS A 238 4.11 -0.28 14.11
CA CYS A 238 3.15 0.07 13.07
C CYS A 238 2.67 1.53 13.19
N GLU A 239 2.56 2.06 14.41
CA GLU A 239 2.17 3.45 14.63
C GLU A 239 3.18 4.43 14.02
N GLN A 240 4.48 4.14 14.12
CA GLN A 240 5.52 4.97 13.52
C GLN A 240 5.50 4.86 11.98
N LEU A 241 5.15 3.70 11.46
CA LEU A 241 4.96 3.53 10.01
C LEU A 241 3.80 4.40 9.50
N VAL A 242 2.65 4.45 10.21
CA VAL A 242 1.51 5.34 9.89
C VAL A 242 1.93 6.81 9.92
N LYS A 243 2.59 7.26 11.01
CA LYS A 243 3.09 8.65 11.15
C LYS A 243 4.05 9.02 10.01
N ARG A 244 4.91 8.09 9.62
CA ARG A 244 5.85 8.31 8.52
C ARG A 244 5.14 8.46 7.18
N PHE A 245 4.13 7.64 6.89
CA PHE A 245 3.30 7.81 5.70
C PHE A 245 2.62 9.16 5.65
N ALA A 246 1.96 9.57 6.72
CA ALA A 246 1.31 10.88 6.81
C ALA A 246 2.30 12.03 6.54
N SER A 247 3.47 11.99 7.18
CA SER A 247 4.53 12.99 6.96
C SER A 247 5.04 13.03 5.52
N ILE A 248 5.25 11.86 4.90
CA ILE A 248 5.67 11.76 3.50
C ILE A 248 4.62 12.34 2.58
N GLN A 249 3.35 11.99 2.80
CA GLN A 249 2.22 12.46 2.01
C GLN A 249 2.10 13.98 2.09
N GLN A 250 2.13 14.56 3.29
CA GLN A 250 2.10 16.01 3.48
C GLN A 250 3.26 16.73 2.78
N THR A 251 4.47 16.20 2.91
CA THR A 251 5.65 16.77 2.26
C THR A 251 5.51 16.74 0.74
N ARG A 252 4.99 15.65 0.18
CA ARG A 252 4.78 15.53 -1.26
C ARG A 252 3.67 16.44 -1.76
N ILE A 253 2.55 16.52 -1.07
CA ILE A 253 1.47 17.45 -1.43
C ILE A 253 2.03 18.88 -1.51
N ARG A 254 2.79 19.30 -0.48
CA ARG A 254 3.39 20.64 -0.45
C ARG A 254 4.39 20.88 -1.58
N SER A 255 5.17 19.88 -1.97
CA SER A 255 6.16 20.02 -3.04
C SER A 255 5.56 19.98 -4.45
N THR A 256 4.44 19.26 -4.66
CA THR A 256 3.82 19.11 -5.98
C THR A 256 2.74 20.14 -6.25
N LEU A 257 2.08 20.67 -5.22
CA LEU A 257 0.99 21.63 -5.34
C LEU A 257 1.35 22.90 -6.17
N PRO A 258 2.52 23.55 -5.99
CA PRO A 258 2.89 24.71 -6.81
C PRO A 258 2.95 24.40 -8.31
N GLY A 259 3.51 23.24 -8.68
CA GLY A 259 3.58 22.81 -10.08
C GLY A 259 2.21 22.56 -10.70
N ILE A 260 1.29 21.93 -9.96
CA ILE A 260 -0.08 21.70 -10.40
C ILE A 260 -0.83 23.03 -10.59
N LEU A 261 -0.66 23.97 -9.67
CA LEU A 261 -1.27 25.30 -9.77
C LEU A 261 -0.76 26.08 -10.99
N GLN A 262 0.54 25.97 -11.28
CA GLN A 262 1.13 26.61 -12.46
C GLN A 262 0.56 25.98 -13.74
N GLU A 263 0.52 24.66 -13.84
CA GLU A 263 -0.02 23.95 -15.00
C GLU A 263 -1.50 24.29 -15.24
N LEU A 264 -2.33 24.31 -14.19
CA LEU A 264 -3.73 24.72 -14.29
C LEU A 264 -3.86 26.16 -14.75
N THR A 265 -3.02 27.06 -14.25
CA THR A 265 -3.01 28.47 -14.65
C THR A 265 -2.70 28.62 -16.15
N ASP A 266 -1.71 27.87 -16.63
CA ASP A 266 -1.32 27.88 -18.04
C ASP A 266 -2.42 27.28 -18.93
N GLN A 267 -3.05 26.20 -18.52
CA GLN A 267 -4.21 25.62 -19.23
C GLN A 267 -5.39 26.60 -19.30
N ILE A 268 -5.71 27.27 -18.20
CA ILE A 268 -6.78 28.31 -18.19
C ILE A 268 -6.44 29.44 -19.15
N LYS A 269 -5.18 29.89 -19.16
CA LYS A 269 -4.73 30.95 -20.08
C LYS A 269 -4.85 30.53 -21.55
N GLN A 270 -4.43 29.30 -21.86
CA GLN A 270 -4.56 28.73 -23.19
C GLN A 270 -6.02 28.62 -23.61
N LYS A 271 -6.90 28.08 -22.76
CA LYS A 271 -8.32 27.96 -23.07
C LYS A 271 -9.01 29.32 -23.24
N LYS A 272 -8.63 30.33 -22.46
CA LYS A 272 -9.12 31.69 -22.65
C LYS A 272 -8.68 32.29 -23.99
N GLN A 273 -7.47 31.97 -24.47
CA GLN A 273 -7.01 32.41 -25.80
C GLN A 273 -7.76 31.70 -26.92
N GLU A 274 -7.93 30.37 -26.82
CA GLU A 274 -8.73 29.60 -27.78
C GLU A 274 -10.16 30.14 -27.87
N LEU A 275 -10.80 30.45 -26.74
CA LEU A 275 -12.14 30.99 -26.69
C LEU A 275 -12.26 32.37 -27.39
N LYS A 276 -11.22 33.23 -27.26
CA LYS A 276 -11.17 34.53 -27.94
C LYS A 276 -10.99 34.41 -29.45
N GLN A 277 -10.42 33.32 -29.94
CA GLN A 277 -10.19 33.05 -31.35
C GLN A 277 -11.35 32.30 -32.01
N MET A 278 -12.33 31.81 -31.24
CA MET A 278 -13.53 31.20 -31.79
C MET A 278 -14.39 32.27 -32.47
N PRO A 279 -14.84 32.05 -33.71
CA PRO A 279 -15.77 32.97 -34.35
C PRO A 279 -17.04 33.07 -33.51
N ALA A 280 -17.52 34.28 -33.27
CA ALA A 280 -18.79 34.51 -32.63
C ALA A 280 -19.86 33.78 -33.46
N THR A 281 -20.34 32.63 -32.99
CA THR A 281 -21.51 31.98 -33.55
C THR A 281 -22.67 32.94 -33.34
N ALA A 282 -23.06 33.60 -34.40
CA ALA A 282 -24.25 34.45 -34.42
C ALA A 282 -25.43 33.57 -34.00
N GLY A 283 -25.90 33.78 -32.78
CA GLY A 283 -27.12 33.16 -32.28
C GLY A 283 -28.30 33.69 -33.09
N HIS A 284 -28.74 32.93 -34.05
CA HIS A 284 -30.09 33.01 -34.60
C HIS A 284 -30.83 31.74 -34.16
N TYR A 285 -31.37 31.78 -32.96
CA TYR A 285 -32.60 31.06 -32.67
C TYR A 285 -33.72 32.08 -32.77
N THR A 286 -34.26 32.24 -33.98
CA THR A 286 -35.57 32.82 -34.19
C THR A 286 -36.61 31.77 -33.83
N THR A 287 -37.43 32.12 -32.85
CA THR A 287 -38.83 31.70 -32.53
C THR A 287 -39.31 30.38 -33.08
#